data_75874a8d4ce903aff53f80ae71e2738b
#
_entry.id   75874a8d4ce903aff53f80ae71e2738b
#
_cell.length_a   1.000
_cell.length_b   1.000
_cell.length_c   1.000
_cell.angle_alpha   90.00
_cell.angle_beta   90.00
_cell.angle_gamma   90.00
#
_symmetry.space_group_name_H-M   'P 1'
#
loop_
_entity.id
_entity.type
_entity.pdbx_description
1 polymer ?
#
loop_
_entity_poly.entity_id
_entity_poly.type
_entity_poly.pdbx_seq_one_letter_code
_entity_poly.pdbx_strand_id
1 'polypeptide(L)'
;MTANAARLPTNPSNTNLLLRDGKLLALCEGGPPAVLDPLTLATLKSSDTYGVASFFAAHPRVDPADGTLIGCGLSLGATSLESALASIEAGLSPASLLPSFPAPLNFFEWRRGAPRPQRQRAHTLPFFTFVHDLALTPTRALVVLPPYVIPDVGAYASAILGQRAVGMCFEWRPELGTRVMVIERRTLELEALVRLPDPAPTCYHVINAFEERAEAEGTEGTEGTEGAEGGGDVLSLQICEQANGDRPMLEAQYMDIAQAAFVAELQCKAVEYRLRLPPKSPPPSTSSGGDGAGEPAVASCVERVELAASARPFELPDVHPSYVGRRARYAYTWCLADDESTFANALQRIELVEGGETSEVVTFGAGRAAGSPLFVPTDEGEDEGYVLTFVYDGARHETDLVILDAADLSGDTVATVALGQHLPPLFHGIWEDDVGTV
;
A
#
# COMPACT_ATOMS: atom_id res chain seq x y z
N MET A 1 28.31 -26.31 -1.26
CA MET A 1 27.03 -25.63 -1.00
C MET A 1 26.17 -26.60 -0.19
N THR A 2 26.13 -26.44 1.11
CA THR A 2 25.21 -27.21 1.95
C THR A 2 23.81 -26.62 1.73
N ALA A 3 22.94 -27.40 1.14
CA ALA A 3 21.56 -27.05 0.92
C ALA A 3 20.94 -26.60 2.25
N ASN A 4 20.39 -25.39 2.29
CA ASN A 4 19.50 -24.92 3.34
C ASN A 4 18.15 -25.64 3.20
N ALA A 5 18.18 -26.96 3.22
CA ALA A 5 17.00 -27.78 3.14
C ALA A 5 16.11 -27.44 4.33
N ALA A 6 14.90 -26.97 4.06
CA ALA A 6 13.79 -26.76 4.99
C ALA A 6 13.93 -25.60 6.00
N ARG A 7 14.48 -24.48 5.65
CA ARG A 7 14.20 -23.22 6.36
C ARG A 7 13.21 -22.42 5.54
N LEU A 8 12.03 -22.16 6.10
CA LEU A 8 11.13 -21.13 5.59
C LEU A 8 11.91 -19.83 5.46
N PRO A 9 11.65 -19.01 4.43
CA PRO A 9 12.28 -17.70 4.31
C PRO A 9 12.14 -16.93 5.62
N THR A 10 13.24 -16.38 6.10
CA THR A 10 13.19 -15.54 7.30
C THR A 10 12.49 -14.23 6.91
N ASN A 11 11.46 -13.85 7.65
CA ASN A 11 10.84 -12.55 7.48
C ASN A 11 11.87 -11.46 7.82
N PRO A 12 12.27 -10.58 6.88
CA PRO A 12 13.22 -9.53 7.14
C PRO A 12 12.68 -8.41 8.04
N SER A 13 11.33 -8.28 8.14
CA SER A 13 10.65 -7.28 8.98
C SER A 13 11.22 -5.85 8.80
N ASN A 14 11.47 -5.47 7.56
CA ASN A 14 12.28 -4.29 7.21
C ASN A 14 11.56 -3.25 6.36
N THR A 15 10.25 -3.44 6.12
CA THR A 15 9.54 -2.59 5.14
C THR A 15 8.82 -1.44 5.82
N ASN A 16 8.04 -1.70 6.88
CA ASN A 16 7.25 -0.68 7.54
C ASN A 16 7.10 -0.97 9.05
N LEU A 17 6.63 0.02 9.79
CA LEU A 17 6.36 -0.06 11.21
C LEU A 17 4.89 0.25 11.49
N LEU A 18 4.39 -0.27 12.60
CA LEU A 18 3.05 0.00 13.11
C LEU A 18 3.07 -0.06 14.64
N LEU A 19 2.64 1.00 15.31
CA LEU A 19 2.41 0.96 16.75
C LEU A 19 0.98 0.46 17.02
N ARG A 20 0.86 -0.61 17.81
CA ARG A 20 -0.43 -1.19 18.18
C ARG A 20 -0.42 -1.71 19.60
N ASP A 21 -1.33 -1.19 20.44
CA ASP A 21 -1.52 -1.62 21.83
C ASP A 21 -0.20 -1.69 22.61
N GLY A 22 0.61 -0.64 22.54
CA GLY A 22 1.89 -0.52 23.22
C GLY A 22 3.01 -1.42 22.70
N LYS A 23 2.87 -1.95 21.49
CA LYS A 23 3.89 -2.77 20.81
C LYS A 23 4.20 -2.22 19.44
N LEU A 24 5.48 -2.23 19.09
CA LEU A 24 5.93 -1.87 17.75
C LEU A 24 5.99 -3.13 16.88
N LEU A 25 5.25 -3.13 15.79
CA LEU A 25 5.21 -4.21 14.83
C LEU A 25 6.08 -3.85 13.64
N ALA A 26 7.08 -4.65 13.33
CA ALA A 26 7.89 -4.50 12.14
C ALA A 26 7.38 -5.45 11.04
N LEU A 27 7.00 -4.87 9.91
CA LEU A 27 6.21 -5.49 8.85
C LEU A 27 7.06 -5.78 7.61
N CYS A 28 6.66 -6.83 6.91
CA CYS A 28 7.10 -7.17 5.57
C CYS A 28 6.12 -8.19 4.98
N GLU A 29 5.94 -8.22 3.66
CA GLU A 29 5.04 -9.15 2.97
C GLU A 29 5.44 -10.63 3.12
N GLY A 30 6.67 -10.87 3.56
CA GLY A 30 7.24 -12.22 3.65
C GLY A 30 6.85 -13.01 4.89
N GLY A 31 6.05 -12.46 5.81
CA GLY A 31 5.68 -13.18 7.02
C GLY A 31 4.82 -12.42 8.02
N PRO A 32 4.54 -13.02 9.19
CA PRO A 32 3.93 -12.32 10.30
C PRO A 32 4.87 -11.25 10.87
N PRO A 33 4.34 -10.15 11.45
CA PRO A 33 5.17 -9.09 12.01
C PRO A 33 6.11 -9.58 13.12
N ALA A 34 7.31 -9.03 13.17
CA ALA A 34 8.12 -9.08 14.39
C ALA A 34 7.60 -8.04 15.39
N VAL A 35 7.64 -8.40 16.67
CA VAL A 35 7.13 -7.55 17.76
C VAL A 35 8.30 -7.02 18.56
N LEU A 36 8.34 -5.71 18.69
CA LEU A 36 9.38 -4.96 19.40
C LEU A 36 8.78 -4.20 20.57
N ASP A 37 9.59 -3.97 21.58
CA ASP A 37 9.31 -2.96 22.59
C ASP A 37 9.54 -1.58 21.99
N PRO A 38 8.55 -0.66 22.03
CA PRO A 38 8.66 0.62 21.33
C PRO A 38 9.68 1.58 21.96
N LEU A 39 10.03 1.42 23.24
CA LEU A 39 10.98 2.29 23.93
C LEU A 39 12.42 1.81 23.83
N THR A 40 12.62 0.50 23.89
CA THR A 40 13.97 -0.10 23.90
C THR A 40 14.37 -0.70 22.57
N LEU A 41 13.41 -0.87 21.65
CA LEU A 41 13.52 -1.57 20.37
C LEU A 41 13.96 -3.04 20.54
N ALA A 42 13.86 -3.58 21.76
CA ALA A 42 14.16 -4.98 22.00
C ALA A 42 13.11 -5.89 21.34
N THR A 43 13.56 -6.94 20.67
CA THR A 43 12.67 -7.93 20.08
C THR A 43 11.96 -8.71 21.18
N LEU A 44 10.64 -8.56 21.29
CA LEU A 44 9.77 -9.30 22.20
C LEU A 44 9.37 -10.67 21.64
N LYS A 45 9.06 -10.69 20.34
CA LYS A 45 8.79 -11.90 19.56
C LYS A 45 9.36 -11.75 18.15
N SER A 46 9.94 -12.81 17.63
CA SER A 46 10.43 -12.84 16.25
C SER A 46 9.30 -12.87 15.22
N SER A 47 8.11 -13.34 15.60
CA SER A 47 6.90 -13.27 14.79
C SER A 47 5.66 -13.45 15.68
N ASP A 48 4.56 -12.79 15.32
CA ASP A 48 3.24 -12.99 15.93
C ASP A 48 2.17 -12.81 14.85
N THR A 49 1.31 -13.81 14.68
CA THR A 49 0.22 -13.74 13.70
C THR A 49 -0.96 -12.92 14.20
N TYR A 50 -1.07 -12.67 15.49
CA TYR A 50 -2.23 -12.06 16.14
C TYR A 50 -3.55 -12.75 15.77
N GLY A 51 -3.52 -14.04 15.44
CA GLY A 51 -4.68 -14.80 14.98
C GLY A 51 -5.09 -14.54 13.53
N VAL A 52 -4.26 -13.83 12.74
CA VAL A 52 -4.47 -13.68 11.30
C VAL A 52 -3.99 -14.91 10.56
N ALA A 53 -4.80 -15.39 9.63
CA ALA A 53 -4.53 -16.62 8.85
C ALA A 53 -3.72 -16.35 7.57
N SER A 54 -2.90 -15.29 7.57
CA SER A 54 -2.07 -14.88 6.43
C SER A 54 -0.80 -14.21 6.91
N PHE A 55 0.09 -13.91 5.97
CA PHE A 55 1.10 -12.89 6.16
C PHE A 55 0.45 -11.50 6.28
N PHE A 56 1.21 -10.52 6.72
CA PHE A 56 0.79 -9.13 6.68
C PHE A 56 1.37 -8.49 5.42
N ALA A 57 0.59 -7.71 4.68
CA ALA A 57 1.17 -6.77 3.74
C ALA A 57 1.91 -5.68 4.53
N ALA A 58 2.88 -5.04 3.88
CA ALA A 58 3.71 -4.04 4.54
C ALA A 58 2.94 -2.76 4.92
N HIS A 59 1.85 -2.46 4.23
CA HIS A 59 1.11 -1.21 4.33
C HIS A 59 -0.35 -1.38 4.79
N PRO A 60 -0.61 -1.89 6.03
CA PRO A 60 -1.95 -1.80 6.56
C PRO A 60 -2.32 -0.32 6.76
N ARG A 61 -3.59 0.02 6.55
CA ARG A 61 -4.08 1.40 6.68
C ARG A 61 -4.90 1.55 7.95
N VAL A 62 -4.69 2.66 8.64
CA VAL A 62 -5.45 3.04 9.83
C VAL A 62 -6.51 4.06 9.43
N ASP A 63 -7.76 3.79 9.78
CA ASP A 63 -8.85 4.75 9.59
C ASP A 63 -8.65 5.94 10.54
N PRO A 64 -8.49 7.16 10.03
CA PRO A 64 -8.31 8.33 10.89
C PRO A 64 -9.53 8.64 11.76
N ALA A 65 -10.72 8.14 11.42
CA ALA A 65 -11.94 8.42 12.16
C ALA A 65 -12.04 7.66 13.50
N ASP A 66 -11.55 6.43 13.57
CA ASP A 66 -11.71 5.59 14.76
C ASP A 66 -10.47 4.75 15.14
N GLY A 67 -9.38 4.88 14.38
CA GLY A 67 -8.16 4.13 14.58
C GLY A 67 -8.26 2.64 14.25
N THR A 68 -9.30 2.22 13.52
CA THR A 68 -9.43 0.85 13.04
C THR A 68 -8.40 0.57 11.94
N LEU A 69 -7.64 -0.49 12.10
CA LEU A 69 -6.68 -0.95 11.10
C LEU A 69 -7.36 -1.91 10.14
N ILE A 70 -7.15 -1.67 8.85
CA ILE A 70 -7.46 -2.62 7.78
C ILE A 70 -6.14 -3.09 7.18
N GLY A 71 -5.94 -4.39 7.17
CA GLY A 71 -4.78 -5.02 6.57
C GLY A 71 -5.16 -6.15 5.64
N CYS A 72 -4.20 -6.58 4.86
CA CYS A 72 -4.33 -7.78 4.03
C CYS A 72 -3.00 -8.55 3.99
N GLY A 73 -3.02 -9.73 3.41
CA GLY A 73 -1.82 -10.51 3.17
C GLY A 73 -2.13 -11.86 2.52
N LEU A 74 -1.14 -12.41 1.84
CA LEU A 74 -1.28 -13.71 1.19
C LEU A 74 -1.37 -14.84 2.23
N SER A 75 -2.36 -15.71 2.07
CA SER A 75 -2.54 -16.88 2.91
C SER A 75 -1.86 -18.09 2.27
N LEU A 76 -0.70 -18.43 2.78
CA LEU A 76 0.10 -19.56 2.26
C LEU A 76 -0.27 -20.92 2.91
N GLY A 77 -1.43 -21.00 3.55
CA GLY A 77 -1.82 -22.12 4.40
C GLY A 77 -1.16 -22.06 5.78
N ALA A 78 -1.33 -23.10 6.56
CA ALA A 78 -0.68 -23.18 7.87
C ALA A 78 0.81 -23.49 7.71
N THR A 79 1.65 -22.48 7.93
CA THR A 79 3.11 -22.59 7.86
C THR A 79 3.74 -23.09 9.17
N SER A 80 2.94 -23.12 10.26
CA SER A 80 3.33 -23.61 11.57
C SER A 80 2.11 -24.17 12.33
N LEU A 81 2.36 -24.93 13.40
CA LEU A 81 1.27 -25.39 14.28
C LEU A 81 0.53 -24.21 14.90
N GLU A 82 1.24 -23.12 15.24
CA GLU A 82 0.66 -21.89 15.78
C GLU A 82 -0.31 -21.24 14.78
N SER A 83 0.10 -21.10 13.51
CA SER A 83 -0.77 -20.55 12.45
C SER A 83 -1.97 -21.47 12.16
N ALA A 84 -1.81 -22.78 12.28
CA ALA A 84 -2.92 -23.72 12.16
C ALA A 84 -3.94 -23.55 13.30
N LEU A 85 -3.47 -23.44 14.53
CA LEU A 85 -4.34 -23.24 15.70
C LEU A 85 -5.05 -21.88 15.61
N ALA A 86 -4.33 -20.82 15.24
CA ALA A 86 -4.91 -19.49 15.04
C ALA A 86 -6.01 -19.49 13.96
N SER A 87 -5.81 -20.23 12.89
CA SER A 87 -6.81 -20.38 11.82
C SER A 87 -8.08 -21.10 12.33
N ILE A 88 -7.90 -22.16 13.12
CA ILE A 88 -9.02 -22.90 13.71
C ILE A 88 -9.78 -22.01 14.71
N GLU A 89 -9.07 -21.31 15.58
CA GLU A 89 -9.67 -20.37 16.55
C GLU A 89 -10.42 -19.22 15.85
N ALA A 90 -9.94 -18.78 14.68
CA ALA A 90 -10.62 -17.80 13.84
C ALA A 90 -11.85 -18.36 13.10
N GLY A 91 -12.17 -19.64 13.28
CA GLY A 91 -13.32 -20.30 12.65
C GLY A 91 -13.13 -20.60 11.17
N LEU A 92 -11.89 -20.60 10.68
CA LEU A 92 -11.59 -20.95 9.29
C LEU A 92 -11.72 -22.45 9.05
N SER A 93 -12.10 -22.85 7.85
CA SER A 93 -12.27 -24.25 7.51
C SER A 93 -10.91 -24.99 7.52
N PRO A 94 -10.88 -26.31 7.83
CA PRO A 94 -9.65 -27.09 7.72
C PRO A 94 -8.99 -27.04 6.35
N ALA A 95 -9.75 -26.78 5.27
CA ALA A 95 -9.21 -26.61 3.93
C ALA A 95 -8.29 -25.38 3.80
N SER A 96 -8.52 -24.33 4.60
CA SER A 96 -7.67 -23.14 4.60
C SER A 96 -6.30 -23.37 5.23
N LEU A 97 -6.11 -24.49 5.91
CA LEU A 97 -4.82 -24.90 6.48
C LEU A 97 -3.87 -25.50 5.44
N LEU A 98 -4.39 -25.86 4.28
CA LEU A 98 -3.61 -26.42 3.19
C LEU A 98 -3.14 -25.29 2.27
N PRO A 99 -1.89 -25.34 1.77
CA PRO A 99 -1.44 -24.44 0.73
C PRO A 99 -2.34 -24.54 -0.50
N SER A 100 -2.77 -23.41 -1.02
CA SER A 100 -3.50 -23.33 -2.29
C SER A 100 -2.73 -22.50 -3.31
N PHE A 101 -2.97 -22.75 -4.59
CA PHE A 101 -2.37 -21.97 -5.67
C PHE A 101 -3.45 -21.60 -6.71
N PRO A 102 -3.63 -20.30 -6.99
CA PRO A 102 -2.99 -19.15 -6.35
C PRO A 102 -3.36 -19.03 -4.87
N ALA A 103 -2.44 -18.50 -4.07
CA ALA A 103 -2.72 -18.25 -2.66
C ALA A 103 -3.82 -17.19 -2.53
N PRO A 104 -4.82 -17.37 -1.64
CA PRO A 104 -5.84 -16.37 -1.42
C PRO A 104 -5.27 -15.15 -0.69
N LEU A 105 -5.84 -13.98 -0.96
CA LEU A 105 -5.58 -12.76 -0.21
C LEU A 105 -6.57 -12.66 0.93
N ASN A 106 -6.08 -12.63 2.15
CA ASN A 106 -6.87 -12.50 3.36
C ASN A 106 -6.90 -11.03 3.78
N PHE A 107 -8.08 -10.48 3.99
CA PHE A 107 -8.30 -9.16 4.59
C PHE A 107 -8.66 -9.33 6.04
N PHE A 108 -8.25 -8.37 6.89
CA PHE A 108 -8.60 -8.38 8.30
C PHE A 108 -8.85 -6.96 8.83
N GLU A 109 -9.73 -6.88 9.82
CA GLU A 109 -10.06 -5.65 10.55
C GLU A 109 -9.57 -5.79 11.98
N TRP A 110 -8.81 -4.82 12.45
CA TRP A 110 -8.28 -4.77 13.81
C TRP A 110 -8.62 -3.44 14.48
N ARG A 111 -9.57 -3.45 15.38
CA ARG A 111 -10.01 -2.25 16.09
C ARG A 111 -8.97 -1.82 17.12
N ARG A 112 -8.89 -0.54 17.36
CA ARG A 112 -8.02 0.03 18.39
C ARG A 112 -8.38 -0.56 19.77
N GLY A 113 -7.38 -0.93 20.56
CA GLY A 113 -7.55 -1.52 21.90
C GLY A 113 -8.00 -2.98 21.91
N ALA A 114 -8.19 -3.62 20.75
CA ALA A 114 -8.50 -5.03 20.70
C ALA A 114 -7.21 -5.88 20.62
N PRO A 115 -7.10 -7.00 21.35
CA PRO A 115 -5.87 -7.78 21.41
C PRO A 115 -5.52 -8.50 20.09
N ARG A 116 -6.45 -8.58 19.17
CA ARG A 116 -6.31 -9.25 17.86
C ARG A 116 -7.40 -8.77 16.90
N PRO A 117 -7.23 -8.99 15.58
CA PRO A 117 -8.27 -8.73 14.59
C PRO A 117 -9.60 -9.40 14.94
N GLN A 118 -10.70 -8.69 14.75
CA GLN A 118 -12.06 -9.14 15.06
C GLN A 118 -12.73 -9.82 13.88
N ARG A 119 -12.32 -9.47 12.68
CA ARG A 119 -12.83 -10.05 11.44
C ARG A 119 -11.70 -10.32 10.48
N GLN A 120 -11.85 -11.40 9.72
CA GLN A 120 -10.97 -11.70 8.60
C GLN A 120 -11.73 -12.48 7.53
N ARG A 121 -11.37 -12.27 6.28
CA ARG A 121 -11.94 -12.96 5.14
C ARG A 121 -10.93 -13.09 4.01
N ALA A 122 -10.81 -14.31 3.49
CA ALA A 122 -9.93 -14.62 2.38
C ALA A 122 -10.69 -14.64 1.05
N HIS A 123 -10.05 -14.12 0.02
CA HIS A 123 -10.56 -14.10 -1.36
C HIS A 123 -9.58 -14.75 -2.31
N THR A 124 -10.09 -15.58 -3.21
CA THR A 124 -9.27 -16.17 -4.28
C THR A 124 -8.80 -15.08 -5.23
N LEU A 125 -7.50 -15.06 -5.52
CA LEU A 125 -6.93 -14.17 -6.51
C LEU A 125 -7.13 -14.71 -7.93
N PRO A 126 -7.26 -13.85 -8.95
CA PRO A 126 -7.34 -14.27 -10.36
C PRO A 126 -6.02 -14.91 -10.84
N PHE A 127 -4.91 -14.53 -10.24
CA PHE A 127 -3.55 -15.05 -10.44
C PHE A 127 -2.70 -14.76 -9.21
N PHE A 128 -1.64 -15.52 -8.99
CA PHE A 128 -0.73 -15.29 -7.87
C PHE A 128 0.14 -14.08 -8.19
N THR A 129 -0.12 -12.97 -7.53
CA THR A 129 0.62 -11.72 -7.73
C THR A 129 1.21 -11.18 -6.45
N PHE A 130 2.13 -10.25 -6.60
CA PHE A 130 2.68 -9.47 -5.50
C PHE A 130 1.67 -8.43 -5.02
N VAL A 131 1.42 -8.42 -3.72
CA VAL A 131 0.54 -7.45 -3.05
C VAL A 131 1.36 -6.72 -2.01
N HIS A 132 1.60 -5.42 -2.24
CA HIS A 132 2.46 -4.60 -1.39
C HIS A 132 1.68 -3.61 -0.55
N ASP A 133 0.76 -2.88 -1.17
CA ASP A 133 0.03 -1.79 -0.54
C ASP A 133 -1.48 -1.93 -0.73
N LEU A 134 -2.24 -1.21 0.08
CA LEU A 134 -3.67 -1.09 -0.04
C LEU A 134 -4.12 0.37 0.18
N ALA A 135 -5.21 0.75 -0.46
CA ALA A 135 -5.90 2.00 -0.20
C ALA A 135 -7.11 1.80 0.71
N LEU A 136 -7.45 2.83 1.47
CA LEU A 136 -8.61 2.85 2.33
C LEU A 136 -9.52 4.03 1.95
N THR A 137 -10.83 3.79 1.93
CA THR A 137 -11.86 4.82 1.89
C THR A 137 -12.77 4.67 3.12
N PRO A 138 -13.70 5.57 3.39
CA PRO A 138 -14.62 5.42 4.52
C PRO A 138 -15.38 4.09 4.51
N THR A 139 -15.72 3.54 3.33
CA THR A 139 -16.53 2.33 3.25
C THR A 139 -15.85 1.14 2.56
N ARG A 140 -14.68 1.33 1.93
CA ARG A 140 -14.01 0.31 1.12
C ARG A 140 -12.51 0.25 1.37
N ALA A 141 -11.91 -0.90 1.07
CA ALA A 141 -10.48 -1.09 0.90
C ALA A 141 -10.21 -1.54 -0.54
N LEU A 142 -9.15 -1.00 -1.15
CA LEU A 142 -8.78 -1.29 -2.52
C LEU A 142 -7.37 -1.86 -2.57
N VAL A 143 -7.18 -2.91 -3.36
CA VAL A 143 -5.85 -3.51 -3.60
C VAL A 143 -5.59 -3.60 -5.09
N VAL A 144 -4.45 -3.10 -5.52
CA VAL A 144 -3.99 -3.23 -6.90
C VAL A 144 -3.27 -4.57 -7.08
N LEU A 145 -3.67 -5.31 -8.08
CA LEU A 145 -3.09 -6.60 -8.46
C LEU A 145 -2.40 -6.45 -9.83
N PRO A 146 -1.13 -6.07 -9.86
CA PRO A 146 -0.41 -5.99 -11.13
C PRO A 146 -0.19 -7.39 -11.69
N PRO A 147 -0.08 -7.55 -13.03
CA PRO A 147 0.15 -8.84 -13.67
C PRO A 147 1.61 -9.30 -13.58
N TYR A 148 2.20 -9.08 -12.42
CA TYR A 148 3.52 -9.56 -12.04
C TYR A 148 3.34 -10.81 -11.19
N VAL A 149 3.46 -11.97 -11.81
CA VAL A 149 2.90 -13.21 -11.27
C VAL A 149 3.93 -14.30 -11.05
N ILE A 150 3.72 -15.13 -10.05
CA ILE A 150 4.35 -16.45 -9.97
C ILE A 150 3.52 -17.37 -10.85
N PRO A 151 4.09 -17.91 -11.96
CA PRO A 151 3.29 -18.53 -13.04
C PRO A 151 2.68 -19.88 -12.62
N ASP A 152 3.36 -20.61 -11.77
CA ASP A 152 2.94 -21.96 -11.39
C ASP A 152 3.45 -22.39 -10.00
N VAL A 153 2.94 -23.53 -9.55
CA VAL A 153 3.30 -24.13 -8.26
C VAL A 153 4.77 -24.52 -8.16
N GLY A 154 5.44 -24.82 -9.29
CA GLY A 154 6.86 -25.19 -9.31
C GLY A 154 7.75 -23.97 -9.03
N ALA A 155 7.47 -22.82 -9.66
CA ALA A 155 8.12 -21.54 -9.37
C ALA A 155 7.92 -21.15 -7.92
N TYR A 156 6.68 -21.27 -7.40
CA TYR A 156 6.36 -21.01 -5.99
C TYR A 156 7.13 -21.95 -5.05
N ALA A 157 7.17 -23.24 -5.33
CA ALA A 157 7.93 -24.22 -4.55
C ALA A 157 9.44 -23.92 -4.55
N SER A 158 10.00 -23.46 -5.67
CA SER A 158 11.40 -23.03 -5.77
C SER A 158 11.72 -21.89 -4.82
N ALA A 159 10.80 -20.90 -4.69
CA ALA A 159 10.93 -19.81 -3.75
C ALA A 159 10.91 -20.29 -2.29
N ILE A 160 9.92 -21.11 -1.93
CA ILE A 160 9.74 -21.65 -0.57
C ILE A 160 10.91 -22.53 -0.15
N LEU A 161 11.45 -23.32 -1.08
CA LEU A 161 12.62 -24.18 -0.81
C LEU A 161 13.95 -23.42 -0.83
N GLY A 162 13.92 -22.11 -1.07
CA GLY A 162 15.14 -21.30 -1.14
C GLY A 162 16.07 -21.64 -2.30
N GLN A 163 15.53 -22.28 -3.36
CA GLN A 163 16.27 -22.61 -4.56
C GLN A 163 16.46 -21.40 -5.47
N ARG A 164 15.52 -20.46 -5.44
CA ARG A 164 15.55 -19.17 -6.13
C ARG A 164 15.11 -18.06 -5.16
N ALA A 165 15.61 -16.84 -5.35
CA ALA A 165 15.06 -15.69 -4.63
C ALA A 165 13.58 -15.49 -5.05
N VAL A 166 12.72 -15.10 -4.11
CA VAL A 166 11.28 -14.93 -4.37
C VAL A 166 11.04 -14.00 -5.55
N GLY A 167 11.74 -12.86 -5.61
CA GLY A 167 11.64 -11.90 -6.71
C GLY A 167 11.94 -12.50 -8.08
N MET A 168 12.87 -13.48 -8.16
CA MET A 168 13.22 -14.17 -9.41
C MET A 168 12.21 -15.24 -9.84
N CYS A 169 11.16 -15.47 -9.05
CA CYS A 169 10.08 -16.42 -9.39
C CYS A 169 8.88 -15.73 -10.04
N PHE A 170 8.89 -14.40 -10.08
CA PHE A 170 7.84 -13.62 -10.73
C PHE A 170 8.13 -13.43 -12.22
N GLU A 171 7.07 -13.36 -13.02
CA GLU A 171 7.08 -13.07 -14.45
C GLU A 171 6.10 -11.93 -14.74
N TRP A 172 6.49 -11.02 -15.62
CA TRP A 172 5.61 -9.98 -16.14
C TRP A 172 4.69 -10.54 -17.23
N ARG A 173 3.38 -10.51 -17.00
CA ARG A 173 2.35 -11.08 -17.87
C ARG A 173 1.27 -10.03 -18.20
N PRO A 174 1.63 -8.98 -18.98
CA PRO A 174 0.73 -7.84 -19.22
C PRO A 174 -0.61 -8.22 -19.85
N GLU A 175 -0.68 -9.34 -20.58
CA GLU A 175 -1.91 -9.86 -21.17
C GLU A 175 -3.00 -10.19 -20.11
N LEU A 176 -2.62 -10.46 -18.87
CA LEU A 176 -3.56 -10.67 -17.76
C LEU A 176 -4.24 -9.38 -17.33
N GLY A 177 -3.59 -8.23 -17.58
CA GLY A 177 -4.05 -6.90 -17.18
C GLY A 177 -4.03 -6.68 -15.68
N THR A 178 -3.85 -5.44 -15.29
CA THR A 178 -3.92 -5.03 -13.87
C THR A 178 -5.35 -5.05 -13.38
N ARG A 179 -5.56 -5.54 -12.17
CA ARG A 179 -6.87 -5.61 -11.52
C ARG A 179 -6.87 -4.79 -10.24
N VAL A 180 -8.01 -4.25 -9.90
CA VAL A 180 -8.27 -3.64 -8.58
C VAL A 180 -9.35 -4.45 -7.88
N MET A 181 -9.01 -5.02 -6.72
CA MET A 181 -10.00 -5.61 -5.82
C MET A 181 -10.62 -4.51 -4.99
N VAL A 182 -11.94 -4.44 -4.96
CA VAL A 182 -12.71 -3.52 -4.13
C VAL A 182 -13.42 -4.34 -3.06
N ILE A 183 -13.07 -4.10 -1.81
CA ILE A 183 -13.58 -4.83 -0.65
C ILE A 183 -14.46 -3.91 0.19
N GLU A 184 -15.69 -4.32 0.48
CA GLU A 184 -16.58 -3.62 1.40
C GLU A 184 -16.07 -3.81 2.83
N ARG A 185 -15.77 -2.72 3.55
CA ARG A 185 -15.08 -2.76 4.84
C ARG A 185 -15.89 -3.42 5.94
N ARG A 186 -17.19 -3.19 5.98
CA ARG A 186 -18.07 -3.67 7.05
C ARG A 186 -18.18 -5.20 7.08
N THR A 187 -18.12 -5.86 5.92
CA THR A 187 -18.28 -7.31 5.78
C THR A 187 -17.00 -8.01 5.36
N LEU A 188 -16.02 -7.26 4.85
CA LEU A 188 -14.83 -7.73 4.16
C LEU A 188 -15.17 -8.56 2.91
N GLU A 189 -16.33 -8.35 2.28
CA GLU A 189 -16.73 -9.02 1.05
C GLU A 189 -16.13 -8.34 -0.18
N LEU A 190 -15.81 -9.15 -1.20
CA LEU A 190 -15.42 -8.65 -2.51
C LEU A 190 -16.65 -8.02 -3.18
N GLU A 191 -16.63 -6.70 -3.34
CA GLU A 191 -17.70 -5.95 -4.01
C GLU A 191 -17.46 -5.93 -5.53
N ALA A 192 -16.20 -5.78 -5.96
CA ALA A 192 -15.85 -5.74 -7.37
C ALA A 192 -14.39 -6.17 -7.63
N LEU A 193 -14.16 -6.63 -8.85
CA LEU A 193 -12.83 -6.84 -9.42
C LEU A 193 -12.76 -6.06 -10.76
N VAL A 194 -12.12 -4.89 -10.72
CA VAL A 194 -12.05 -3.97 -11.85
C VAL A 194 -10.78 -4.19 -12.64
N ARG A 195 -10.87 -4.32 -13.97
CA ARG A 195 -9.69 -4.30 -14.86
C ARG A 195 -9.34 -2.85 -15.19
N LEU A 196 -8.08 -2.47 -14.97
CA LEU A 196 -7.56 -1.18 -15.42
C LEU A 196 -7.27 -1.22 -16.94
N PRO A 197 -7.29 -0.04 -17.62
CA PRO A 197 -7.02 0.03 -19.05
C PRO A 197 -5.59 -0.39 -19.42
N ASP A 198 -5.44 -0.88 -20.65
CA ASP A 198 -4.12 -1.18 -21.21
C ASP A 198 -3.39 0.10 -21.70
N PRO A 199 -2.05 0.13 -21.67
CA PRO A 199 -1.15 -0.93 -21.20
C PRO A 199 -1.32 -1.17 -19.70
N ALA A 200 -1.18 -2.44 -19.27
CA ALA A 200 -1.37 -2.81 -17.87
C ALA A 200 -0.42 -2.01 -16.95
N PRO A 201 -0.94 -1.15 -16.07
CA PRO A 201 -0.09 -0.38 -15.18
C PRO A 201 0.48 -1.24 -14.06
N THR A 202 1.63 -0.84 -13.53
CA THR A 202 2.15 -1.35 -12.25
C THR A 202 2.26 -0.24 -11.25
N CYS A 203 2.19 -0.59 -9.97
CA CYS A 203 2.52 0.30 -8.87
C CYS A 203 3.05 -0.50 -7.71
N TYR A 204 3.90 0.14 -6.91
CA TYR A 204 4.25 -0.33 -5.57
C TYR A 204 3.36 0.33 -4.55
N HIS A 205 3.32 1.65 -4.54
CA HIS A 205 2.62 2.40 -3.53
C HIS A 205 1.33 3.03 -4.08
N VAL A 206 0.35 3.02 -3.20
CA VAL A 206 -0.88 3.79 -3.36
C VAL A 206 -0.70 5.13 -2.66
N ILE A 207 -0.99 6.24 -3.37
CA ILE A 207 -0.96 7.57 -2.79
C ILE A 207 -2.15 7.73 -1.85
N ASN A 208 -3.38 7.55 -2.38
CA ASN A 208 -4.60 7.67 -1.61
C ASN A 208 -5.79 7.05 -2.36
N ALA A 209 -6.95 6.96 -1.72
CA ALA A 209 -8.22 6.71 -2.38
C ALA A 209 -9.35 7.43 -1.66
N PHE A 210 -10.42 7.77 -2.37
CA PHE A 210 -11.59 8.41 -1.79
C PHE A 210 -12.84 8.10 -2.59
N GLU A 211 -13.99 8.38 -1.99
CA GLU A 211 -15.31 8.17 -2.58
C GLU A 211 -15.86 9.50 -3.09
N GLU A 212 -16.27 9.51 -4.35
CA GLU A 212 -17.03 10.63 -4.92
C GLU A 212 -18.52 10.25 -4.97
N ARG A 213 -19.35 11.16 -4.53
CA ARG A 213 -20.78 11.03 -4.84
C ARG A 213 -20.94 11.33 -6.32
N ALA A 214 -21.54 10.43 -7.08
CA ALA A 214 -22.02 10.76 -8.41
C ALA A 214 -22.94 11.98 -8.28
N GLU A 215 -22.50 13.13 -8.79
CA GLU A 215 -23.42 14.26 -8.98
C GLU A 215 -24.51 13.75 -9.93
N ALA A 216 -25.75 13.81 -9.50
CA ALA A 216 -26.86 13.59 -10.41
C ALA A 216 -26.71 14.63 -11.52
N GLU A 217 -26.47 14.18 -12.76
CA GLU A 217 -26.39 15.09 -13.92
C GLU A 217 -27.60 16.00 -13.87
N GLY A 218 -27.33 17.28 -13.54
CA GLY A 218 -28.34 18.28 -13.28
C GLY A 218 -29.15 18.61 -14.53
N THR A 219 -30.42 18.28 -14.48
CA THR A 219 -31.43 19.11 -15.13
C THR A 219 -31.79 20.23 -14.15
N GLU A 220 -31.38 21.45 -14.47
CA GLU A 220 -31.92 22.64 -13.81
C GLU A 220 -33.46 22.62 -13.83
N GLY A 221 -34.04 22.63 -12.66
CA GLY A 221 -35.46 22.99 -12.45
C GLY A 221 -36.41 21.81 -12.49
N THR A 222 -36.58 21.12 -11.36
CA THR A 222 -37.91 20.80 -10.80
C THR A 222 -37.76 20.32 -9.35
N GLU A 223 -38.35 21.01 -8.43
CA GLU A 223 -38.53 20.57 -7.04
C GLU A 223 -39.31 19.27 -6.99
N GLY A 224 -38.78 18.29 -6.27
CA GLY A 224 -39.54 17.17 -5.76
C GLY A 224 -39.66 15.96 -6.67
N THR A 225 -38.69 15.05 -6.57
CA THR A 225 -39.02 13.60 -6.57
C THR A 225 -37.81 12.88 -5.92
N GLU A 226 -38.06 12.29 -4.76
CA GLU A 226 -37.22 11.21 -4.21
C GLU A 226 -37.22 10.05 -5.23
N GLY A 227 -36.06 9.70 -5.80
CA GLY A 227 -35.95 8.56 -6.69
C GLY A 227 -35.10 8.78 -7.94
N ALA A 228 -33.87 9.31 -7.82
CA ALA A 228 -32.89 9.15 -8.89
C ALA A 228 -32.17 7.80 -8.72
N GLU A 229 -32.81 6.73 -9.18
CA GLU A 229 -32.15 5.45 -9.43
C GLU A 229 -31.24 5.61 -10.65
N GLY A 230 -29.90 5.55 -10.45
CA GLY A 230 -29.00 5.41 -11.59
C GLY A 230 -27.55 5.75 -11.45
N GLY A 231 -27.08 6.39 -10.38
CA GLY A 231 -25.66 6.70 -10.20
C GLY A 231 -24.98 5.67 -9.29
N GLY A 232 -24.15 4.77 -9.83
CA GLY A 232 -23.26 3.95 -9.01
C GLY A 232 -22.19 4.80 -8.32
N ASP A 233 -21.69 4.34 -7.17
CA ASP A 233 -20.60 5.02 -6.46
C ASP A 233 -19.35 5.11 -7.36
N VAL A 234 -18.68 6.24 -7.35
CA VAL A 234 -17.39 6.44 -8.03
C VAL A 234 -16.30 6.46 -6.97
N LEU A 235 -15.28 5.62 -7.17
CA LEU A 235 -14.09 5.59 -6.33
C LEU A 235 -12.93 6.17 -7.11
N SER A 236 -12.21 7.10 -6.53
CA SER A 236 -10.93 7.58 -7.03
C SER A 236 -9.81 6.84 -6.32
N LEU A 237 -8.93 6.20 -7.09
CA LEU A 237 -7.75 5.49 -6.65
C LEU A 237 -6.52 6.17 -7.24
N GLN A 238 -5.67 6.74 -6.39
CA GLN A 238 -4.45 7.44 -6.77
C GLN A 238 -3.24 6.58 -6.45
N ILE A 239 -2.41 6.31 -7.47
CA ILE A 239 -1.24 5.43 -7.35
C ILE A 239 0.02 6.08 -7.90
N CYS A 240 1.18 5.61 -7.43
CA CYS A 240 2.46 5.78 -8.10
C CYS A 240 2.52 4.82 -9.29
N GLU A 241 2.00 5.25 -10.45
CA GLU A 241 2.00 4.41 -11.65
C GLU A 241 3.39 4.39 -12.27
N GLN A 242 3.97 3.20 -12.41
CA GLN A 242 5.22 3.01 -13.10
C GLN A 242 5.01 2.99 -14.61
N ALA A 243 5.70 3.87 -15.32
CA ALA A 243 5.49 4.07 -16.77
C ALA A 243 6.02 2.91 -17.65
N ASN A 244 7.03 2.18 -17.17
CA ASN A 244 7.72 1.11 -17.90
C ASN A 244 7.35 -0.25 -17.33
N GLY A 245 6.15 -0.76 -17.66
CA GLY A 245 5.64 -2.04 -17.19
C GLY A 245 6.43 -3.27 -17.62
N ASP A 246 7.36 -3.15 -18.56
CA ASP A 246 8.16 -4.25 -19.10
C ASP A 246 9.44 -4.57 -18.28
N ARG A 247 9.79 -3.72 -17.30
CA ARG A 247 10.82 -4.01 -16.30
C ARG A 247 10.27 -3.79 -14.89
N PRO A 248 9.68 -4.83 -14.31
CA PRO A 248 9.15 -4.72 -12.97
C PRO A 248 10.26 -4.42 -11.97
N MET A 249 9.99 -3.48 -11.09
CA MET A 249 10.88 -2.99 -10.03
C MET A 249 11.51 -4.14 -9.22
N LEU A 250 10.84 -5.30 -9.10
CA LEU A 250 11.35 -6.47 -8.39
C LEU A 250 12.57 -7.12 -9.05
N GLU A 251 12.71 -7.11 -10.36
CA GLU A 251 13.95 -7.61 -11.00
C GLU A 251 15.13 -6.70 -10.73
N ALA A 252 14.91 -5.39 -10.77
CA ALA A 252 15.93 -4.40 -10.51
C ALA A 252 16.31 -4.33 -9.01
N GLN A 253 15.34 -4.42 -8.09
CA GLN A 253 15.57 -4.34 -6.65
C GLN A 253 16.54 -5.40 -6.11
N TYR A 254 16.51 -6.61 -6.66
CA TYR A 254 17.33 -7.70 -6.13
C TYR A 254 18.70 -7.85 -6.82
N MET A 255 18.88 -7.23 -7.98
CA MET A 255 20.10 -7.42 -8.75
C MET A 255 21.03 -6.20 -8.73
N ASP A 256 20.53 -4.97 -8.61
CA ASP A 256 21.29 -3.76 -8.86
C ASP A 256 20.85 -2.51 -8.09
N ILE A 257 20.49 -2.62 -6.81
CA ILE A 257 20.24 -1.44 -5.95
C ILE A 257 21.40 -0.43 -5.99
N ALA A 258 22.59 -0.89 -6.38
CA ALA A 258 23.78 -0.06 -6.50
C ALA A 258 23.94 0.63 -7.87
N GLN A 259 23.05 0.42 -8.83
CA GLN A 259 23.17 1.05 -10.15
C GLN A 259 22.23 2.25 -10.32
N ALA A 260 22.83 3.35 -10.72
CA ALA A 260 22.18 4.62 -11.05
C ALA A 260 20.98 4.48 -12.01
N ALA A 261 21.05 3.53 -12.92
CA ALA A 261 19.99 3.25 -13.88
C ALA A 261 18.65 2.87 -13.22
N PHE A 262 18.67 2.30 -12.02
CA PHE A 262 17.47 1.82 -11.33
C PHE A 262 16.51 2.95 -10.97
N VAL A 263 17.01 4.03 -10.37
CA VAL A 263 16.14 5.15 -9.95
C VAL A 263 15.67 5.97 -11.15
N ALA A 264 16.51 6.10 -12.17
CA ALA A 264 16.13 6.75 -13.43
C ALA A 264 15.09 5.94 -14.22
N GLU A 265 15.04 4.62 -14.04
CA GLU A 265 14.04 3.74 -14.66
C GLU A 265 12.71 3.72 -13.88
N LEU A 266 12.68 4.14 -12.61
CA LEU A 266 11.48 4.28 -11.80
C LEU A 266 10.62 5.49 -12.19
N GLN A 267 10.35 5.70 -13.45
CA GLN A 267 9.53 6.83 -13.92
C GLN A 267 8.09 6.73 -13.44
N CYS A 268 7.89 6.77 -12.12
CA CYS A 268 6.55 6.76 -11.56
C CYS A 268 5.91 8.14 -11.68
N LYS A 269 4.63 8.12 -11.97
CA LYS A 269 3.76 9.30 -12.08
C LYS A 269 2.60 9.15 -11.11
N ALA A 270 2.05 10.27 -10.65
CA ALA A 270 0.78 10.27 -9.94
C ALA A 270 -0.35 10.06 -10.94
N VAL A 271 -1.10 9.00 -10.79
CA VAL A 271 -2.24 8.68 -11.66
C VAL A 271 -3.46 8.36 -10.82
N GLU A 272 -4.58 8.98 -11.17
CA GLU A 272 -5.90 8.70 -10.61
C GLU A 272 -6.69 7.80 -11.56
N TYR A 273 -7.21 6.71 -11.04
CA TYR A 273 -8.18 5.86 -11.70
C TYR A 273 -9.56 6.05 -11.08
N ARG A 274 -10.53 6.49 -11.86
CA ARG A 274 -11.93 6.59 -11.44
C ARG A 274 -12.65 5.29 -11.76
N LEU A 275 -13.11 4.63 -10.72
CA LEU A 275 -13.75 3.32 -10.79
C LEU A 275 -15.23 3.48 -10.50
N ARG A 276 -16.09 3.12 -11.43
CA ARG A 276 -17.54 3.10 -11.24
C ARG A 276 -17.97 1.73 -10.77
N LEU A 277 -18.58 1.68 -9.61
CA LEU A 277 -19.19 0.46 -9.09
C LEU A 277 -20.62 0.31 -9.58
N PRO A 278 -21.12 -0.92 -9.75
CA PRO A 278 -22.51 -1.15 -10.05
C PRO A 278 -23.38 -0.68 -8.88
N PRO A 279 -24.61 -0.20 -9.16
CA PRO A 279 -25.55 0.11 -8.09
C PRO A 279 -25.80 -1.15 -7.23
N LYS A 280 -25.86 -0.98 -5.91
CA LYS A 280 -26.13 -2.10 -5.00
C LYS A 280 -27.51 -2.65 -5.32
N SER A 281 -27.60 -3.91 -5.77
CA SER A 281 -28.87 -4.57 -5.97
C SER A 281 -29.65 -4.59 -4.66
N PRO A 282 -30.95 -4.26 -4.66
CA PRO A 282 -31.76 -4.41 -3.47
C PRO A 282 -31.70 -5.87 -2.99
N PRO A 283 -31.77 -6.13 -1.68
CA PRO A 283 -31.80 -7.49 -1.18
C PRO A 283 -32.92 -8.28 -1.86
N PRO A 284 -32.70 -9.54 -2.25
CA PRO A 284 -33.68 -10.32 -2.97
C PRO A 284 -34.98 -10.31 -2.16
N SER A 285 -36.04 -9.75 -2.76
CA SER A 285 -37.40 -9.85 -2.19
C SER A 285 -37.78 -11.33 -2.18
N THR A 286 -38.18 -11.83 -1.03
CA THR A 286 -38.60 -13.23 -0.81
C THR A 286 -39.94 -13.54 -1.49
N SER A 287 -40.11 -13.21 -2.76
CA SER A 287 -41.33 -13.59 -3.49
C SER A 287 -41.04 -13.73 -4.99
N SER A 288 -41.35 -14.91 -5.45
CA SER A 288 -41.52 -15.38 -6.82
C SER A 288 -40.31 -15.86 -7.58
N GLY A 289 -40.33 -17.15 -7.90
CA GLY A 289 -39.45 -17.80 -8.85
C GLY A 289 -39.60 -17.21 -10.24
N GLY A 290 -38.51 -16.73 -10.75
CA GLY A 290 -38.27 -16.35 -12.13
C GLY A 290 -36.81 -16.54 -12.40
N ASP A 291 -36.49 -17.57 -13.20
CA ASP A 291 -35.13 -17.86 -13.73
C ASP A 291 -34.72 -16.78 -14.75
N GLY A 292 -34.30 -15.65 -14.23
CA GLY A 292 -33.73 -14.56 -14.98
C GLY A 292 -32.63 -13.92 -14.14
N ALA A 293 -31.53 -14.65 -13.90
CA ALA A 293 -30.32 -14.05 -13.37
C ALA A 293 -29.78 -13.09 -14.43
N GLY A 294 -30.11 -11.81 -14.30
CA GLY A 294 -29.43 -10.75 -15.03
C GLY A 294 -27.93 -10.85 -14.71
N GLU A 295 -27.09 -10.70 -15.73
CA GLU A 295 -25.64 -10.62 -15.50
C GLU A 295 -25.36 -9.57 -14.42
N PRO A 296 -24.51 -9.86 -13.43
CA PRO A 296 -24.18 -8.88 -12.42
C PRO A 296 -23.58 -7.65 -13.11
N ALA A 297 -24.04 -6.47 -12.74
CA ALA A 297 -23.52 -5.23 -13.29
C ALA A 297 -22.01 -5.20 -13.05
N VAL A 298 -21.25 -4.96 -14.12
CA VAL A 298 -19.78 -5.05 -14.09
C VAL A 298 -19.21 -3.70 -13.66
N ALA A 299 -18.41 -3.70 -12.60
CA ALA A 299 -17.61 -2.55 -12.24
C ALA A 299 -16.57 -2.24 -13.35
N SER A 300 -16.34 -0.97 -13.62
CA SER A 300 -15.44 -0.54 -14.69
C SER A 300 -14.57 0.62 -14.26
N CYS A 301 -13.38 0.71 -14.86
CA CYS A 301 -12.62 1.94 -14.84
C CYS A 301 -13.21 2.88 -15.90
N VAL A 302 -13.66 4.04 -15.47
CA VAL A 302 -14.31 5.01 -16.37
C VAL A 302 -13.35 6.08 -16.84
N GLU A 303 -12.27 6.33 -16.09
CA GLU A 303 -11.30 7.38 -16.43
C GLU A 303 -9.92 7.07 -15.82
N ARG A 304 -8.88 7.49 -16.53
CA ARG A 304 -7.50 7.55 -16.06
C ARG A 304 -6.99 8.98 -16.24
N VAL A 305 -6.57 9.60 -15.16
CA VAL A 305 -6.11 10.99 -15.14
C VAL A 305 -4.67 11.03 -14.61
N GLU A 306 -3.76 11.67 -15.34
CA GLU A 306 -2.43 11.95 -14.85
C GLU A 306 -2.48 13.23 -13.99
N LEU A 307 -2.07 13.09 -12.74
CA LEU A 307 -2.00 14.18 -11.77
C LEU A 307 -0.56 14.72 -11.74
N ALA A 308 -0.41 16.00 -11.33
CA ALA A 308 0.91 16.62 -11.16
C ALA A 308 1.87 16.34 -12.33
N ALA A 309 1.42 16.60 -13.58
CA ALA A 309 2.11 16.20 -14.81
C ALA A 309 3.56 16.72 -14.93
N SER A 310 3.91 17.77 -14.21
CA SER A 310 5.27 18.35 -14.17
C SER A 310 6.13 17.81 -13.01
N ALA A 311 5.58 16.92 -12.15
CA ALA A 311 6.34 16.32 -11.07
C ALA A 311 7.54 15.52 -11.61
N ARG A 312 8.64 15.53 -10.87
CA ARG A 312 9.76 14.63 -11.14
C ARG A 312 9.33 13.19 -10.92
N PRO A 313 9.92 12.22 -11.62
CA PRO A 313 9.70 10.82 -11.29
C PRO A 313 9.95 10.54 -9.82
N PHE A 314 9.03 9.84 -9.17
CA PHE A 314 9.01 9.72 -7.71
C PHE A 314 8.52 8.36 -7.23
N GLU A 315 8.70 8.11 -5.95
CA GLU A 315 8.15 7.00 -5.19
C GLU A 315 7.98 7.37 -3.70
N LEU A 316 7.55 6.41 -2.89
CA LEU A 316 7.40 6.54 -1.44
C LEU A 316 6.52 7.75 -1.06
N PRO A 317 5.27 7.79 -1.54
CA PRO A 317 4.37 8.90 -1.24
C PRO A 317 3.90 8.84 0.21
N ASP A 318 3.76 10.02 0.81
CA ASP A 318 3.08 10.20 2.08
C ASP A 318 2.09 11.37 2.00
N VAL A 319 0.97 11.24 2.70
CA VAL A 319 -0.08 12.25 2.78
C VAL A 319 -0.38 12.53 4.25
N HIS A 320 -0.96 13.70 4.52
CA HIS A 320 -1.42 13.99 5.87
C HIS A 320 -2.35 12.87 6.39
N PRO A 321 -2.09 12.27 7.57
CA PRO A 321 -2.80 11.07 8.06
C PRO A 321 -4.32 11.22 8.12
N SER A 322 -4.84 12.41 8.45
CA SER A 322 -6.28 12.69 8.49
C SER A 322 -6.93 12.71 7.11
N TYR A 323 -6.16 12.75 6.04
CA TYR A 323 -6.65 12.72 4.66
C TYR A 323 -6.62 11.33 4.02
N VAL A 324 -6.17 10.32 4.74
CA VAL A 324 -6.32 8.93 4.31
C VAL A 324 -7.81 8.61 4.14
N GLY A 325 -8.19 8.17 2.95
CA GLY A 325 -9.60 7.89 2.63
C GLY A 325 -10.43 9.10 2.21
N ARG A 326 -9.83 10.27 2.11
CA ARG A 326 -10.48 11.52 1.67
C ARG A 326 -9.68 12.14 0.53
N ARG A 327 -10.29 13.04 -0.23
CA ARG A 327 -9.57 13.79 -1.25
C ARG A 327 -8.46 14.62 -0.58
N ALA A 328 -7.21 14.30 -0.91
CA ALA A 328 -6.05 15.06 -0.55
C ALA A 328 -5.63 15.95 -1.73
N ARG A 329 -5.13 17.14 -1.44
CA ARG A 329 -4.56 18.05 -2.42
C ARG A 329 -3.07 17.83 -2.59
N TYR A 330 -2.37 17.48 -1.51
CA TYR A 330 -0.92 17.35 -1.49
C TYR A 330 -0.48 15.93 -1.15
N ALA A 331 0.65 15.54 -1.76
CA ALA A 331 1.44 14.41 -1.30
C ALA A 331 2.92 14.81 -1.28
N TYR A 332 3.65 14.22 -0.36
CA TYR A 332 5.10 14.38 -0.22
C TYR A 332 5.77 13.12 -0.74
N THR A 333 6.77 13.27 -1.57
CA THR A 333 7.38 12.13 -2.25
C THR A 333 8.89 12.28 -2.31
N TRP A 334 9.54 11.18 -2.46
CA TRP A 334 10.95 11.01 -2.67
C TRP A 334 11.27 11.06 -4.16
N CYS A 335 12.27 11.84 -4.59
CA CYS A 335 12.60 11.99 -6.00
C CYS A 335 14.11 12.20 -6.23
N LEU A 336 14.50 12.20 -7.51
CA LEU A 336 15.84 12.60 -7.92
C LEU A 336 15.92 14.12 -8.01
N ALA A 337 17.04 14.72 -7.56
CA ALA A 337 17.28 16.14 -7.73
C ALA A 337 17.47 16.53 -9.21
N ASP A 338 18.07 15.64 -9.99
CA ASP A 338 18.37 15.80 -11.41
C ASP A 338 18.63 14.44 -12.07
N ASP A 339 18.79 14.42 -13.39
CA ASP A 339 19.03 13.20 -14.17
C ASP A 339 20.44 12.60 -13.96
N GLU A 340 21.36 13.31 -13.32
CA GLU A 340 22.70 12.83 -13.01
C GLU A 340 22.78 12.17 -11.64
N SER A 341 21.73 12.31 -10.83
CA SER A 341 21.65 11.75 -9.49
C SER A 341 21.50 10.22 -9.55
N THR A 342 22.33 9.53 -8.79
CA THR A 342 22.36 8.04 -8.75
C THR A 342 21.47 7.46 -7.67
N PHE A 343 21.09 8.27 -6.69
CA PHE A 343 20.13 7.95 -5.62
C PHE A 343 19.18 9.11 -5.45
N ALA A 344 17.97 8.84 -4.97
CA ALA A 344 17.09 9.93 -4.62
C ALA A 344 17.72 10.75 -3.50
N ASN A 345 17.92 12.00 -3.81
CA ASN A 345 18.60 12.98 -2.97
C ASN A 345 17.77 14.26 -2.83
N ALA A 346 16.46 14.12 -3.10
CA ALA A 346 15.50 15.20 -3.01
C ALA A 346 14.14 14.69 -2.51
N LEU A 347 13.37 15.60 -1.93
CA LEU A 347 11.95 15.43 -1.70
C LEU A 347 11.19 16.46 -2.54
N GLN A 348 9.94 16.15 -2.86
CA GLN A 348 9.01 17.10 -3.48
C GLN A 348 7.63 17.01 -2.84
N ARG A 349 6.93 18.14 -2.82
CA ARG A 349 5.49 18.23 -2.59
C ARG A 349 4.80 18.25 -3.94
N ILE A 350 3.88 17.38 -4.21
CA ILE A 350 3.10 17.35 -5.45
C ILE A 350 1.64 17.73 -5.16
N GLU A 351 1.03 18.44 -6.12
CA GLU A 351 -0.38 18.77 -6.06
C GLU A 351 -1.19 17.73 -6.84
N LEU A 352 -2.06 17.02 -6.12
CA LEU A 352 -2.85 15.88 -6.64
C LEU A 352 -4.07 16.36 -7.43
N VAL A 353 -3.85 17.20 -8.43
CA VAL A 353 -4.89 17.70 -9.33
C VAL A 353 -4.47 17.49 -10.79
N GLU A 354 -5.45 17.33 -11.67
CA GLU A 354 -5.21 17.24 -13.10
C GLU A 354 -4.51 18.51 -13.61
N GLY A 355 -3.42 18.33 -14.36
CA GLY A 355 -2.62 19.46 -14.85
C GLY A 355 -1.95 20.29 -13.75
N GLY A 356 -1.94 19.80 -12.52
CA GLY A 356 -1.25 20.45 -11.39
C GLY A 356 0.20 20.77 -11.76
N GLU A 357 0.56 22.03 -11.57
CA GLU A 357 1.94 22.44 -11.72
C GLU A 357 2.72 21.96 -10.51
N THR A 358 3.96 21.69 -10.70
CA THR A 358 4.79 21.12 -9.66
C THR A 358 4.94 22.08 -8.54
N SER A 359 4.71 21.71 -7.55
CA SER A 359 5.18 21.58 -6.24
C SER A 359 6.65 21.92 -6.05
N GLU A 360 6.94 22.20 -4.87
CA GLU A 360 8.25 22.55 -4.36
C GLU A 360 9.16 21.32 -4.32
N VAL A 361 10.44 21.54 -4.62
CA VAL A 361 11.48 20.52 -4.53
C VAL A 361 12.58 21.00 -3.61
N VAL A 362 12.92 20.21 -2.59
CA VAL A 362 14.10 20.42 -1.76
C VAL A 362 15.16 19.40 -2.13
N THR A 363 16.40 19.87 -2.35
CA THR A 363 17.52 19.01 -2.71
C THR A 363 18.56 18.97 -1.60
N PHE A 364 19.10 17.80 -1.30
CA PHE A 364 20.12 17.63 -0.26
C PHE A 364 21.54 17.68 -0.80
N GLY A 365 21.71 17.75 -2.13
CA GLY A 365 22.99 17.90 -2.81
C GLY A 365 23.65 16.58 -3.19
N ALA A 366 24.73 16.70 -3.96
CA ALA A 366 25.47 15.56 -4.47
C ALA A 366 26.11 14.73 -3.35
N GLY A 367 26.15 13.42 -3.53
CA GLY A 367 26.73 12.47 -2.56
C GLY A 367 25.86 12.24 -1.31
N ARG A 368 24.64 12.74 -1.30
CA ARG A 368 23.64 12.49 -0.26
C ARG A 368 22.51 11.63 -0.79
N ALA A 369 21.90 10.84 0.11
CA ALA A 369 20.73 10.03 -0.18
C ALA A 369 19.65 10.31 0.85
N ALA A 370 18.44 10.63 0.38
CA ALA A 370 17.27 10.85 1.22
C ALA A 370 16.51 9.54 1.43
N GLY A 371 15.91 9.37 2.61
CA GLY A 371 14.89 8.37 2.88
C GLY A 371 13.49 8.84 2.44
N SER A 372 12.46 8.02 2.69
CA SER A 372 11.09 8.42 2.44
C SER A 372 10.71 9.63 3.30
N PRO A 373 9.82 10.52 2.79
CA PRO A 373 9.20 11.52 3.63
C PRO A 373 8.27 10.86 4.65
N LEU A 374 8.13 11.51 5.80
CA LEU A 374 7.16 11.20 6.83
C LEU A 374 6.47 12.49 7.24
N PHE A 375 5.18 12.60 6.98
CA PHE A 375 4.39 13.76 7.38
C PHE A 375 4.01 13.68 8.86
N VAL A 376 4.26 14.76 9.59
CA VAL A 376 3.91 14.90 11.00
C VAL A 376 2.97 16.09 11.17
N PRO A 377 1.67 15.87 11.42
CA PRO A 377 0.72 16.95 11.54
C PRO A 377 0.95 17.76 12.82
N THR A 378 0.74 19.06 12.73
CA THR A 378 0.68 19.97 13.90
C THR A 378 -0.72 20.52 14.14
N ASP A 379 -1.57 20.52 13.13
CA ASP A 379 -2.96 20.96 13.16
C ASP A 379 -3.79 20.20 12.10
N GLU A 380 -5.05 20.60 11.87
CA GLU A 380 -5.98 19.93 10.96
C GLU A 380 -5.80 20.31 9.47
N GLY A 381 -5.08 21.40 9.16
CA GLY A 381 -4.79 21.83 7.79
C GLY A 381 -3.91 20.83 7.06
N GLU A 382 -4.16 20.60 5.78
CA GLU A 382 -3.52 19.51 5.02
C GLU A 382 -2.00 19.66 4.87
N ASP A 383 -1.50 20.87 4.88
CA ASP A 383 -0.07 21.21 4.84
C ASP A 383 0.43 21.82 6.16
N GLU A 384 -0.40 21.80 7.22
CA GLU A 384 -0.02 22.25 8.57
C GLU A 384 0.73 21.13 9.30
N GLY A 385 2.06 21.17 9.19
CA GLY A 385 2.89 20.13 9.80
C GLY A 385 4.35 20.19 9.36
N TYR A 386 5.04 19.12 9.63
CA TYR A 386 6.42 18.94 9.22
C TYR A 386 6.58 17.71 8.32
N VAL A 387 7.57 17.78 7.45
CA VAL A 387 8.05 16.61 6.70
C VAL A 387 9.40 16.21 7.24
N LEU A 388 9.50 15.00 7.77
CA LEU A 388 10.71 14.41 8.30
C LEU A 388 11.32 13.46 7.27
N THR A 389 12.64 13.48 7.14
CA THR A 389 13.37 12.48 6.34
C THR A 389 14.76 12.23 6.92
N PHE A 390 15.27 11.04 6.72
CA PHE A 390 16.67 10.72 7.02
C PHE A 390 17.53 10.98 5.79
N VAL A 391 18.61 11.71 5.96
CA VAL A 391 19.55 12.04 4.88
C VAL A 391 20.93 11.48 5.20
N TYR A 392 21.33 10.49 4.43
CA TYR A 392 22.71 9.97 4.50
C TYR A 392 23.67 10.90 3.77
N ASP A 393 24.75 11.27 4.42
CA ASP A 393 25.84 12.06 3.86
C ASP A 393 27.06 11.16 3.62
N GLY A 394 27.33 10.87 2.35
CA GLY A 394 28.42 9.98 1.95
C GLY A 394 29.82 10.53 2.27
N ALA A 395 29.99 11.85 2.38
CA ALA A 395 31.28 12.46 2.72
C ALA A 395 31.61 12.30 4.22
N ARG A 396 30.58 12.36 5.09
CA ARG A 396 30.74 12.16 6.54
C ARG A 396 30.56 10.71 6.96
N HIS A 397 29.93 9.89 6.10
CA HIS A 397 29.48 8.54 6.42
C HIS A 397 28.55 8.51 7.65
N GLU A 398 27.63 9.46 7.71
CA GLU A 398 26.66 9.66 8.78
C GLU A 398 25.28 9.96 8.22
N THR A 399 24.26 9.76 9.03
CA THR A 399 22.87 10.10 8.70
C THR A 399 22.38 11.21 9.59
N ASP A 400 21.69 12.18 9.01
CA ASP A 400 20.98 13.24 9.73
C ASP A 400 19.46 13.00 9.60
N LEU A 401 18.71 13.34 10.66
CA LEU A 401 17.27 13.56 10.54
C LEU A 401 17.05 15.01 10.16
N VAL A 402 16.42 15.24 9.02
CA VAL A 402 16.06 16.59 8.52
C VAL A 402 14.57 16.82 8.70
N ILE A 403 14.22 17.99 9.22
CA ILE A 403 12.86 18.45 9.48
C ILE A 403 12.58 19.65 8.60
N LEU A 404 11.55 19.58 7.79
CA LEU A 404 11.13 20.61 6.83
C LEU A 404 9.73 21.10 7.17
N ASP A 405 9.40 22.32 6.79
CA ASP A 405 8.03 22.84 6.85
C ASP A 405 7.22 22.21 5.70
N ALA A 406 6.08 21.64 6.01
CA ALA A 406 5.24 20.98 5.00
C ALA A 406 4.56 21.99 4.07
N ALA A 407 4.26 23.21 4.54
CA ALA A 407 3.66 24.26 3.74
C ALA A 407 4.66 24.98 2.83
N ASP A 408 5.95 24.95 3.18
CA ASP A 408 7.06 25.57 2.41
C ASP A 408 8.26 24.61 2.36
N LEU A 409 8.12 23.53 1.59
CA LEU A 409 9.12 22.46 1.53
C LEU A 409 10.47 22.93 0.98
N SER A 410 10.44 23.94 0.11
CA SER A 410 11.63 24.53 -0.50
C SER A 410 12.29 25.64 0.32
N GLY A 411 11.66 26.02 1.42
CA GLY A 411 12.15 27.04 2.34
C GLY A 411 13.35 26.58 3.19
N ASP A 412 13.65 27.35 4.20
CA ASP A 412 14.74 27.03 5.13
C ASP A 412 14.42 25.72 5.90
N THR A 413 15.43 24.87 6.05
CA THR A 413 15.32 23.67 6.91
C THR A 413 15.00 24.09 8.34
N VAL A 414 13.89 23.57 8.89
CA VAL A 414 13.44 23.88 10.26
C VAL A 414 14.47 23.39 11.27
N ALA A 415 14.93 22.15 11.12
CA ALA A 415 15.98 21.59 11.96
C ALA A 415 16.73 20.43 11.27
N THR A 416 17.95 20.23 11.72
CA THR A 416 18.75 19.05 11.37
C THR A 416 19.31 18.42 12.65
N VAL A 417 19.05 17.16 12.85
CA VAL A 417 19.53 16.38 13.99
C VAL A 417 20.59 15.40 13.52
N ALA A 418 21.85 15.64 13.87
CA ALA A 418 22.94 14.73 13.57
C ALA A 418 22.82 13.47 14.44
N LEU A 419 22.77 12.28 13.79
CA LEU A 419 22.67 11.01 14.52
C LEU A 419 24.05 10.49 14.98
N GLY A 420 25.14 10.99 14.39
CA GLY A 420 26.49 10.56 14.70
C GLY A 420 26.80 9.13 14.29
N GLN A 421 25.98 8.54 13.43
CA GLN A 421 26.13 7.20 12.87
C GLN A 421 25.44 7.12 11.51
N HIS A 422 25.83 6.15 10.69
CA HIS A 422 25.09 5.86 9.47
C HIS A 422 23.93 4.91 9.75
N LEU A 423 22.83 5.14 9.04
CA LEU A 423 21.71 4.20 8.94
C LEU A 423 21.70 3.59 7.53
N PRO A 424 21.24 2.35 7.37
CA PRO A 424 20.99 1.80 6.04
C PRO A 424 19.89 2.61 5.34
N PRO A 425 19.72 2.48 4.02
CA PRO A 425 18.58 3.06 3.32
C PRO A 425 17.27 2.66 4.00
N LEU A 426 16.43 3.65 4.29
CA LEU A 426 15.18 3.48 5.02
C LEU A 426 14.02 3.57 4.04
N PHE A 427 13.01 2.70 4.24
CA PHE A 427 11.76 2.75 3.47
C PHE A 427 10.73 3.60 4.20
N HIS A 428 9.98 3.02 5.13
CA HIS A 428 8.89 3.70 5.81
C HIS A 428 9.13 3.84 7.29
N GLY A 429 8.47 4.84 7.88
CA GLY A 429 8.46 5.10 9.32
C GLY A 429 7.07 5.46 9.79
N ILE A 430 6.92 5.63 11.08
CA ILE A 430 5.72 6.16 11.73
C ILE A 430 6.10 7.28 12.68
N TRP A 431 5.17 8.18 12.91
CA TRP A 431 5.21 9.15 13.98
C TRP A 431 4.15 8.82 15.02
N GLU A 432 4.51 8.91 16.29
CA GLU A 432 3.61 8.72 17.40
C GLU A 432 3.94 9.76 18.48
N ASP A 433 2.95 10.54 18.88
CA ASP A 433 3.15 11.65 19.83
C ASP A 433 3.52 11.20 21.22
N ASP A 434 3.06 10.02 21.65
CA ASP A 434 3.31 9.48 22.98
C ASP A 434 3.48 7.96 22.94
N VAL A 435 4.71 7.52 22.90
CA VAL A 435 5.06 6.09 22.94
C VAL A 435 4.98 5.51 24.36
N GLY A 436 4.94 6.37 25.38
CA GLY A 436 5.03 5.96 26.80
C GLY A 436 3.70 5.68 27.50
N THR A 437 2.56 6.07 26.91
CA THR A 437 1.23 5.96 27.53
C THR A 437 0.27 4.97 26.84
N VAL A 438 0.74 4.22 25.87
CA VAL A 438 -0.08 3.24 25.09
C VAL A 438 -0.03 1.86 25.72
#